data_0ef11b573c92e5a362a8d00e51f0e35c
#
_entry.id   0ef11b573c92e5a362a8d00e51f0e35c
#
_cell.length_a   1.000
_cell.length_b   1.000
_cell.length_c   1.000
_cell.angle_alpha   90.00
_cell.angle_beta   90.00
_cell.angle_gamma   90.00
#
_symmetry.space_group_name_H-M   'P 1'
#
loop_
_entity.id
_entity.type
_entity.pdbx_description
1 polymer ?
#
loop_
_entity_poly.entity_id
_entity_poly.type
_entity_poly.pdbx_seq_one_letter_code
_entity_poly.pdbx_strand_id
1 'polypeptide(L)' 'MPKRLRLTRRFPVAVTNDAYRSLHRFSAEAGMSSNEALTFLFEHFGSVIDTDNMTHRLRLFKAELDDRKA' A
#
# COMPACT_ATOMS: atom_id res chain seq x y z
N MET A 1 -10.66 21.69 -11.56
CA MET A 1 -11.69 20.73 -11.25
C MET A 1 -11.09 19.50 -10.58
N PRO A 2 -11.67 19.08 -9.46
CA PRO A 2 -11.16 17.86 -8.84
C PRO A 2 -11.41 16.67 -9.75
N LYS A 3 -10.39 15.88 -9.93
CA LYS A 3 -10.48 14.67 -10.73
C LYS A 3 -11.24 13.62 -9.95
N ARG A 4 -12.31 13.10 -10.51
CA ARG A 4 -13.05 12.01 -9.92
C ARG A 4 -12.37 10.70 -10.24
N LEU A 5 -11.95 10.00 -9.20
CA LEU A 5 -11.41 8.67 -9.38
C LEU A 5 -12.54 7.66 -9.54
N ARG A 6 -12.42 6.80 -10.54
CA ARG A 6 -13.36 5.71 -10.72
C ARG A 6 -12.79 4.46 -10.07
N LEU A 7 -13.29 4.16 -8.89
CA LEU A 7 -12.83 3.00 -8.13
C LEU A 7 -13.71 1.81 -8.48
N THR A 8 -13.50 1.27 -9.67
CA THR A 8 -14.38 0.26 -10.25
C THR A 8 -13.95 -1.18 -9.94
N ARG A 9 -12.70 -1.38 -9.56
CA ARG A 9 -12.21 -2.71 -9.21
C ARG A 9 -12.25 -2.90 -7.70
N ARG A 10 -12.88 -3.98 -7.27
CA ARG A 10 -12.98 -4.31 -5.85
C ARG A 10 -12.46 -5.72 -5.63
N PHE A 11 -11.71 -5.91 -4.57
CA PHE A 11 -11.20 -7.22 -4.21
C PHE A 11 -11.00 -7.27 -2.69
N PRO A 12 -11.15 -8.45 -2.07
CA PRO A 12 -10.93 -8.57 -0.63
C PRO A 12 -9.45 -8.47 -0.32
N VAL A 13 -9.13 -7.68 0.70
CA VAL A 13 -7.75 -7.48 1.14
C VAL A 13 -7.66 -7.70 2.64
N ALA A 14 -6.72 -8.54 3.04
CA ALA A 14 -6.41 -8.73 4.45
C ALA A 14 -5.00 -8.23 4.70
N VAL A 15 -4.84 -7.39 5.72
CA VAL A 15 -3.56 -6.80 6.07
C VAL A 15 -3.36 -6.93 7.57
N THR A 16 -2.11 -6.77 8.00
CA THR A 16 -1.83 -6.77 9.43
C THR A 16 -2.40 -5.51 10.07
N ASN A 17 -2.52 -5.56 11.39
CA ASN A 17 -3.00 -4.40 12.14
C ASN A 17 -2.10 -3.19 11.93
N ASP A 18 -0.78 -3.41 11.90
CA ASP A 18 0.18 -2.33 11.68
C ASP A 18 0.04 -1.72 10.28
N ALA A 19 -0.12 -2.56 9.27
CA ALA A 19 -0.32 -2.09 7.90
C ALA A 19 -1.63 -1.29 7.78
N TYR A 20 -2.67 -1.77 8.43
CA TYR A 20 -3.95 -1.07 8.44
C TYR A 20 -3.84 0.30 9.07
N ARG A 21 -3.16 0.38 10.21
CA ARG A 21 -2.96 1.67 10.89
C ARG A 21 -2.16 2.64 10.04
N SER A 22 -1.11 2.15 9.40
CA SER A 22 -0.27 2.97 8.53
C SER A 22 -1.05 3.53 7.36
N LEU A 23 -1.86 2.68 6.72
CA LEU A 23 -2.70 3.11 5.62
C LEU A 23 -3.72 4.14 6.09
N HIS A 24 -4.36 3.90 7.23
CA HIS A 24 -5.37 4.79 7.77
C HIS A 24 -4.77 6.16 8.12
N ARG A 25 -3.59 6.16 8.73
CA ARG A 25 -2.90 7.40 9.06
C ARG A 25 -2.54 8.17 7.79
N PHE A 26 -1.99 7.49 6.80
CA PHE A 26 -1.62 8.13 5.55
C PHE A 26 -2.85 8.75 4.86
N SER A 27 -3.94 8.02 4.78
CA SER A 27 -5.14 8.53 4.14
C SER A 27 -5.72 9.72 4.88
N ALA A 28 -5.72 9.68 6.21
CA ALA A 28 -6.20 10.80 7.03
C ALA A 28 -5.34 12.04 6.85
N GLU A 29 -4.03 11.89 6.86
CA GLU A 29 -3.11 13.01 6.66
C GLU A 29 -3.22 13.61 5.27
N ALA A 30 -3.49 12.77 4.28
CA ALA A 30 -3.63 13.22 2.91
C ALA A 30 -5.05 13.71 2.59
N GLY A 31 -5.98 13.52 3.50
CA GLY A 31 -7.36 13.97 3.31
C GLY A 31 -8.14 13.15 2.30
N MET A 32 -7.90 11.84 2.24
CA MET A 32 -8.61 10.97 1.30
C MET A 32 -8.97 9.65 1.98
N SER A 33 -9.83 8.89 1.32
CA SER A 33 -10.23 7.58 1.82
C SER A 33 -9.10 6.56 1.66
N SER A 34 -9.23 5.42 2.36
CA SER A 34 -8.25 4.35 2.23
C SER A 34 -8.19 3.80 0.81
N ASN A 35 -9.34 3.73 0.13
CA ASN A 35 -9.39 3.29 -1.26
C ASN A 35 -8.61 4.23 -2.17
N GLU A 36 -8.79 5.53 -1.97
CA GLU A 36 -8.07 6.53 -2.73
C GLU A 36 -6.58 6.51 -2.44
N ALA A 37 -6.22 6.30 -1.19
CA ALA A 37 -4.83 6.22 -0.78
C ALA A 37 -4.13 5.03 -1.45
N LEU A 38 -4.78 3.87 -1.47
CA LEU A 38 -4.24 2.70 -2.15
C LEU A 38 -4.09 2.95 -3.64
N THR A 39 -5.10 3.57 -4.24
CA THR A 39 -5.07 3.91 -5.67
C THR A 39 -3.88 4.82 -5.97
N PHE A 40 -3.71 5.86 -5.17
CA PHE A 40 -2.59 6.79 -5.33
C PHE A 40 -1.25 6.06 -5.26
N LEU A 41 -1.06 5.26 -4.22
CA LEU A 41 0.21 4.58 -4.00
C LEU A 41 0.58 3.66 -5.16
N PHE A 42 -0.39 2.93 -5.69
CA PHE A 42 -0.09 1.96 -6.74
C PHE A 42 -0.10 2.54 -8.14
N GLU A 43 -0.87 3.59 -8.39
CA GLU A 43 -0.78 4.29 -9.68
C GLU A 43 0.53 5.05 -9.82
N HIS A 44 1.08 5.54 -8.70
CA HIS A 44 2.31 6.31 -8.70
C HIS A 44 3.47 5.53 -8.09
N PHE A 45 3.38 4.22 -8.11
CA PHE A 45 4.33 3.33 -7.47
C PHE A 45 5.77 3.65 -7.86
N GLY A 46 6.04 3.80 -9.16
CA GLY A 46 7.39 4.07 -9.64
C GLY A 46 7.94 5.42 -9.22
N SER A 47 7.05 6.37 -8.90
CA SER A 47 7.47 7.72 -8.50
C SER A 47 7.69 7.85 -7.00
N VAL A 48 6.92 7.10 -6.19
CA VAL A 48 6.96 7.28 -4.73
C VAL A 48 7.78 6.20 -4.03
N ILE A 49 8.15 5.15 -4.71
CA ILE A 49 8.91 4.03 -4.14
C ILE A 49 10.37 4.11 -4.57
N ASP A 50 11.27 4.01 -3.61
CA ASP A 50 12.70 3.84 -3.87
C ASP A 50 12.93 2.39 -4.26
N THR A 51 13.19 2.15 -5.54
CA THR A 51 13.28 0.80 -6.10
C THR A 51 14.39 -0.03 -5.45
N ASP A 52 15.56 0.57 -5.23
CA ASP A 52 16.69 -0.16 -4.65
C ASP A 52 16.41 -0.58 -3.21
N ASN A 53 15.89 0.37 -2.43
CA ASN A 53 15.54 0.11 -1.03
C ASN A 53 14.38 -0.89 -0.94
N MET A 54 13.41 -0.76 -1.84
CA MET A 54 12.28 -1.67 -1.87
C MET A 54 12.70 -3.10 -2.17
N THR A 55 13.61 -3.30 -3.11
CA THR A 55 14.09 -4.63 -3.46
C THR A 55 14.73 -5.31 -2.26
N HIS A 56 15.54 -4.57 -1.52
CA HIS A 56 16.17 -5.08 -0.32
C HIS A 56 15.15 -5.47 0.75
N ARG A 57 14.21 -4.57 1.01
CA ARG A 57 13.17 -4.79 2.02
C ARG A 57 12.24 -5.93 1.63
N LEU A 58 11.93 -6.03 0.34
CA LEU A 58 11.09 -7.11 -0.15
C LEU A 58 11.74 -8.47 0.07
N ARG A 59 13.04 -8.55 -0.14
CA ARG A 59 13.77 -9.79 0.08
C ARG A 59 13.71 -10.23 1.54
N LEU A 60 13.88 -9.29 2.46
CA LEU A 60 13.76 -9.55 3.88
C LEU A 60 12.35 -9.98 4.27
N PHE A 61 11.36 -9.31 3.71
CA PHE A 61 9.97 -9.62 3.99
C PHE A 61 9.60 -11.03 3.51
N LYS A 62 10.06 -11.40 2.31
CA LYS A 62 9.79 -12.75 1.78
C LYS A 62 10.42 -13.82 2.65
N ALA A 63 11.62 -13.56 3.17
CA ALA A 63 12.27 -14.49 4.08
C ALA A 63 11.42 -14.70 5.34
N GLU A 64 10.85 -13.65 5.89
CA GLU A 64 9.98 -13.75 7.04
C GLU A 64 8.72 -14.54 6.73
N LEU A 65 8.15 -14.36 5.54
CA LEU A 65 6.98 -15.12 5.13
C LEU A 65 7.28 -16.62 5.05
N ASP A 66 8.43 -16.96 4.51
CA ASP A 66 8.84 -18.37 4.40
C ASP A 66 8.99 -19.01 5.77
N ASP A 67 9.59 -18.30 6.73
CA ASP A 67 9.73 -18.78 8.09
C ASP A 67 8.35 -19.06 8.72
N ARG A 68 7.38 -18.21 8.47
CA ARG A 68 6.03 -18.35 9.03
C ARG A 68 5.26 -19.50 8.40
N LYS A 69 5.60 -19.87 7.19
CA LYS A 69 4.92 -20.96 6.48
C LYS A 69 5.41 -22.35 6.91
N ALA A 70 6.51 -22.41 7.58
CA ALA A 70 7.12 -23.67 8.02
C ALA A 70 6.27 -24.40 9.07
#